data_d9c28710850b67898b7303ef842b94cb
#
_entry.id   d9c28710850b67898b7303ef842b94cb
#
_cell.length_a   1.000
_cell.length_b   1.000
_cell.length_c   1.000
_cell.angle_alpha   90.00
_cell.angle_beta   90.00
_cell.angle_gamma   90.00
#
_symmetry.space_group_name_H-M   'P 1'
#
loop_
_entity.id
_entity.type
_entity.pdbx_description
1 polymer ?
#
loop_
_entity_poly.entity_id
_entity_poly.type
_entity_poly.pdbx_seq_one_letter_code
_entity_poly.pdbx_strand_id
1 'polypeptide(L)'
;IALALAAKDVRIQAPIPGKSTIGIEIPNPSISAVKFKEVLAHETKAMSDAKIVVALGKDIMGRPQLADLSKMPHLLIAGSTGSGKSVCTNTMICSILMRYKPDEVKLMLVDPKKVELSNYNGAPHLLCPVVSDPKKASIALQKLVDEMDKRYDMFSDANVKNIAGYNEWIMKENAKNNTNVAKMPYVVAIIDELADLM
;
A
#
# COMPACT_ATOMS: atom_id res chain seq x y z
N ILE A 1 -25.03 -16.32 25.51
CA ILE A 1 -24.39 -14.99 25.36
C ILE A 1 -25.13 -14.18 24.29
N ALA A 2 -25.31 -14.68 23.05
CA ALA A 2 -25.98 -13.95 21.97
C ALA A 2 -27.43 -13.55 22.35
N LEU A 3 -28.20 -14.45 22.95
CA LEU A 3 -29.56 -14.18 23.43
C LEU A 3 -29.59 -13.09 24.52
N ALA A 4 -28.66 -13.15 25.49
CA ALA A 4 -28.58 -12.18 26.59
C ALA A 4 -28.16 -10.77 26.10
N LEU A 5 -27.48 -10.69 24.94
CA LEU A 5 -27.00 -9.44 24.36
C LEU A 5 -27.89 -8.96 23.20
N ALA A 6 -29.03 -9.66 22.95
CA ALA A 6 -29.94 -9.39 21.82
C ALA A 6 -29.21 -9.24 20.45
N ALA A 7 -28.09 -9.96 20.27
CA ALA A 7 -27.27 -9.90 19.08
C ALA A 7 -27.55 -11.08 18.14
N LYS A 8 -27.61 -10.81 16.83
CA LYS A 8 -27.79 -11.85 15.80
C LYS A 8 -26.57 -12.78 15.69
N ASP A 9 -25.38 -12.19 15.77
CA ASP A 9 -24.09 -12.88 15.72
C ASP A 9 -23.17 -12.37 16.83
N VAL A 10 -22.38 -13.29 17.39
CA VAL A 10 -21.38 -12.98 18.40
C VAL A 10 -20.09 -13.72 18.05
N ARG A 11 -18.98 -12.98 17.93
CA ARG A 11 -17.67 -13.57 17.75
C ARG A 11 -16.94 -13.58 19.10
N ILE A 12 -16.43 -14.75 19.48
CA ILE A 12 -15.65 -14.91 20.71
C ILE A 12 -14.20 -15.14 20.33
N GLN A 13 -13.32 -14.28 20.84
CA GLN A 13 -11.88 -14.42 20.70
C GLN A 13 -11.27 -14.77 22.05
N ALA A 14 -10.78 -15.98 22.18
CA ALA A 14 -10.21 -16.49 23.43
C ALA A 14 -8.96 -17.34 23.15
N PRO A 15 -7.81 -16.99 23.72
CA PRO A 15 -7.49 -15.73 24.40
C PRO A 15 -7.27 -14.59 23.41
N ILE A 16 -7.34 -13.35 23.88
CA ILE A 16 -6.85 -12.20 23.11
C ILE A 16 -5.32 -12.25 23.13
N PRO A 17 -4.61 -12.21 21.97
CA PRO A 17 -3.16 -12.23 21.93
C PRO A 17 -2.54 -11.14 22.82
N GLY A 18 -1.64 -11.55 23.72
CA GLY A 18 -0.96 -10.65 24.66
C GLY A 18 -1.79 -10.19 25.86
N LYS A 19 -3.00 -10.76 26.09
CA LYS A 19 -3.84 -10.45 27.24
C LYS A 19 -4.43 -11.71 27.86
N SER A 20 -4.67 -11.68 29.17
CA SER A 20 -5.34 -12.76 29.93
C SER A 20 -6.87 -12.60 29.92
N THR A 21 -7.44 -12.13 28.82
CA THR A 21 -8.88 -11.81 28.72
C THR A 21 -9.50 -12.45 27.49
N ILE A 22 -10.81 -12.62 27.53
CA ILE A 22 -11.65 -13.08 26.41
C ILE A 22 -12.31 -11.85 25.79
N GLY A 23 -12.27 -11.75 24.45
CA GLY A 23 -12.99 -10.73 23.70
C GLY A 23 -14.34 -11.25 23.22
N ILE A 24 -15.40 -10.49 23.41
CA ILE A 24 -16.72 -10.74 22.83
C ILE A 24 -17.03 -9.57 21.90
N GLU A 25 -17.06 -9.86 20.59
CA GLU A 25 -17.38 -8.88 19.56
C GLU A 25 -18.86 -8.99 19.20
N ILE A 26 -19.55 -7.87 19.23
CA ILE A 26 -20.98 -7.76 18.89
C ILE A 26 -21.12 -6.75 17.76
N PRO A 27 -21.85 -7.08 16.67
CA PRO A 27 -22.11 -6.12 15.59
C PRO A 27 -22.84 -4.87 16.11
N ASN A 28 -22.41 -3.71 15.69
CA ASN A 28 -23.10 -2.46 16.00
C ASN A 28 -24.48 -2.44 15.32
N PRO A 29 -25.53 -1.90 15.98
CA PRO A 29 -26.85 -1.74 15.39
C PRO A 29 -26.85 -0.82 14.16
N SER A 30 -25.93 0.15 14.13
CA SER A 30 -25.74 1.07 12.99
C SER A 30 -24.29 1.07 12.55
N ILE A 31 -24.06 1.10 11.24
CA ILE A 31 -22.72 1.15 10.64
C ILE A 31 -22.32 2.62 10.51
N SER A 32 -21.19 3.00 11.10
CA SER A 32 -20.58 4.31 10.88
C SER A 32 -19.56 4.24 9.75
N ALA A 33 -19.66 5.14 8.76
CA ALA A 33 -18.67 5.23 7.69
C ALA A 33 -17.31 5.69 8.23
N VAL A 34 -16.26 4.95 7.90
CA VAL A 34 -14.88 5.34 8.18
C VAL A 34 -14.40 6.25 7.07
N LYS A 35 -14.16 7.52 7.39
CA LYS A 35 -13.71 8.50 6.40
C LYS A 35 -12.20 8.41 6.20
N PHE A 36 -11.77 8.31 4.94
CA PHE A 36 -10.36 8.27 4.55
C PHE A 36 -9.53 9.40 5.17
N LYS A 37 -10.03 10.65 5.11
CA LYS A 37 -9.36 11.82 5.68
C LYS A 37 -9.05 11.68 7.17
N GLU A 38 -9.95 11.09 7.96
CA GLU A 38 -9.76 10.89 9.39
C GLU A 38 -8.64 9.91 9.69
N VAL A 39 -8.53 8.84 8.88
CA VAL A 39 -7.48 7.83 9.04
C VAL A 39 -6.13 8.38 8.59
N LEU A 40 -6.08 9.03 7.43
CA LEU A 40 -4.84 9.53 6.84
C LEU A 40 -4.22 10.67 7.68
N ALA A 41 -5.05 11.50 8.32
CA ALA A 41 -4.59 12.59 9.17
C ALA A 41 -3.98 12.13 10.50
N HIS A 42 -4.15 10.85 10.86
CA HIS A 42 -3.67 10.31 12.12
C HIS A 42 -2.24 9.79 12.01
N GLU A 43 -1.28 10.71 12.03
CA GLU A 43 0.14 10.33 12.10
C GLU A 43 0.52 9.94 13.53
N THR A 44 1.11 8.75 13.67
CA THR A 44 1.72 8.30 14.91
C THR A 44 3.24 8.46 14.84
N LYS A 45 3.90 8.70 15.98
CA LYS A 45 5.38 8.72 16.06
C LYS A 45 6.01 7.43 15.50
N ALA A 46 5.29 6.30 15.58
CA ALA A 46 5.75 5.03 15.03
C ALA A 46 5.87 5.03 13.49
N MET A 47 5.26 6.00 12.81
CA MET A 47 5.29 6.15 11.36
C MET A 47 6.28 7.21 10.87
N SER A 48 7.04 7.88 11.76
CA SER A 48 8.02 8.92 11.37
C SER A 48 9.09 8.41 10.41
N ASP A 49 9.49 7.15 10.55
CA ASP A 49 10.54 6.51 9.75
C ASP A 49 9.97 5.70 8.57
N ALA A 50 8.65 5.64 8.44
CA ALA A 50 7.98 4.91 7.38
C ALA A 50 8.22 5.59 6.01
N LYS A 51 8.48 4.76 4.99
CA LYS A 51 8.83 5.24 3.65
C LYS A 51 7.60 5.36 2.73
N ILE A 52 6.63 4.45 2.87
CA ILE A 52 5.39 4.46 2.06
C ILE A 52 4.20 4.19 2.99
N VAL A 53 3.68 5.24 3.61
CA VAL A 53 2.54 5.16 4.54
C VAL A 53 1.21 5.12 3.78
N VAL A 54 0.38 4.14 4.08
CA VAL A 54 -0.97 4.00 3.55
C VAL A 54 -1.99 3.85 4.68
N ALA A 55 -3.19 4.39 4.45
CA ALA A 55 -4.32 4.23 5.37
C ALA A 55 -4.99 2.87 5.14
N LEU A 56 -5.29 2.15 6.22
CA LEU A 56 -6.01 0.88 6.18
C LEU A 56 -7.47 1.01 6.65
N GLY A 57 -7.73 1.85 7.65
CA GLY A 57 -9.05 2.00 8.24
C GLY A 57 -8.99 2.25 9.74
N LYS A 58 -9.98 1.75 10.47
CA LYS A 58 -10.02 1.79 11.94
C LYS A 58 -10.10 0.37 12.50
N ASP A 59 -9.45 0.16 13.64
CA ASP A 59 -9.60 -1.09 14.39
C ASP A 59 -10.97 -1.17 15.11
N ILE A 60 -11.23 -2.29 15.79
CA ILE A 60 -12.47 -2.50 16.55
C ILE A 60 -12.64 -1.51 17.70
N MET A 61 -11.57 -0.84 18.13
CA MET A 61 -11.60 0.20 19.16
C MET A 61 -11.80 1.60 18.56
N GLY A 62 -12.01 1.70 17.24
CA GLY A 62 -12.17 2.95 16.51
C GLY A 62 -10.88 3.73 16.26
N ARG A 63 -9.70 3.13 16.52
CA ARG A 63 -8.41 3.79 16.36
C ARG A 63 -7.95 3.68 14.90
N PRO A 64 -7.51 4.78 14.27
CA PRO A 64 -6.97 4.76 12.92
C PRO A 64 -5.75 3.83 12.79
N GLN A 65 -5.72 3.05 11.71
CA GLN A 65 -4.64 2.13 11.38
C GLN A 65 -3.96 2.56 10.08
N LEU A 66 -2.66 2.74 10.15
CA LEU A 66 -1.78 3.03 9.04
C LEU A 66 -0.77 1.89 8.88
N ALA A 67 -0.27 1.69 7.68
CA ALA A 67 0.77 0.71 7.40
C ALA A 67 1.88 1.30 6.55
N ASP A 68 3.08 0.76 6.68
CA ASP A 68 4.23 1.10 5.82
C ASP A 68 4.42 0.00 4.77
N LEU A 69 4.05 0.28 3.52
CA LEU A 69 4.22 -0.67 2.42
C LEU A 69 5.68 -1.02 2.15
N SER A 70 6.62 -0.14 2.48
CA SER A 70 8.04 -0.42 2.27
C SER A 70 8.55 -1.59 3.13
N LYS A 71 7.85 -1.91 4.22
CA LYS A 71 8.13 -3.06 5.09
C LYS A 71 7.34 -4.32 4.70
N MET A 72 6.47 -4.22 3.69
CA MET A 72 5.68 -5.31 3.15
C MET A 72 6.01 -5.43 1.65
N PRO A 73 7.08 -6.15 1.28
CA PRO A 73 7.54 -6.22 -0.11
C PRO A 73 6.47 -6.76 -1.06
N HIS A 74 5.60 -7.64 -0.56
CA HIS A 74 4.43 -8.16 -1.28
C HIS A 74 3.25 -8.21 -0.32
N LEU A 75 2.12 -7.63 -0.73
CA LEU A 75 0.87 -7.61 0.03
C LEU A 75 -0.25 -8.24 -0.80
N LEU A 76 -0.86 -9.28 -0.28
CA LEU A 76 -2.07 -9.87 -0.86
C LEU A 76 -3.30 -9.30 -0.14
N ILE A 77 -4.22 -8.72 -0.93
CA ILE A 77 -5.52 -8.26 -0.45
C ILE A 77 -6.58 -9.19 -1.02
N ALA A 78 -7.27 -9.91 -0.15
CA ALA A 78 -8.31 -10.86 -0.53
C ALA A 78 -9.62 -10.52 0.18
N GLY A 79 -10.74 -10.84 -0.50
CA GLY A 79 -12.07 -10.63 0.06
C GLY A 79 -13.17 -11.01 -0.94
N SER A 80 -14.33 -11.41 -0.43
CA SER A 80 -15.51 -11.66 -1.26
C SER A 80 -16.06 -10.36 -1.85
N THR A 81 -16.90 -10.48 -2.87
CA THR A 81 -17.59 -9.31 -3.45
C THR A 81 -18.31 -8.50 -2.36
N GLY A 82 -18.10 -7.19 -2.36
CA GLY A 82 -18.67 -6.30 -1.35
C GLY A 82 -17.91 -6.25 -0.01
N SER A 83 -16.82 -7.01 0.16
CA SER A 83 -16.00 -6.97 1.40
C SER A 83 -15.17 -5.70 1.57
N GLY A 84 -15.03 -4.89 0.51
CA GLY A 84 -14.23 -3.66 0.52
C GLY A 84 -12.83 -3.79 -0.09
N LYS A 85 -12.52 -4.87 -0.84
CA LYS A 85 -11.23 -5.05 -1.53
C LYS A 85 -10.87 -3.81 -2.37
N SER A 86 -11.76 -3.40 -3.28
CA SER A 86 -11.54 -2.23 -4.14
C SER A 86 -11.44 -0.93 -3.35
N VAL A 87 -12.22 -0.78 -2.29
CA VAL A 87 -12.12 0.38 -1.38
C VAL A 87 -10.74 0.42 -0.72
N CYS A 88 -10.24 -0.71 -0.24
CA CYS A 88 -8.91 -0.81 0.37
C CYS A 88 -7.81 -0.45 -0.65
N THR A 89 -7.87 -1.01 -1.86
CA THR A 89 -6.92 -0.73 -2.95
C THR A 89 -6.93 0.76 -3.30
N ASN A 90 -8.11 1.35 -3.50
CA ASN A 90 -8.27 2.78 -3.76
C ASN A 90 -7.75 3.65 -2.60
N THR A 91 -7.97 3.24 -1.36
CA THR A 91 -7.46 3.94 -0.17
C THR A 91 -5.93 3.97 -0.17
N MET A 92 -5.27 2.87 -0.54
CA MET A 92 -3.81 2.80 -0.66
C MET A 92 -3.28 3.70 -1.77
N ILE A 93 -3.89 3.65 -2.97
CA ILE A 93 -3.51 4.52 -4.09
C ILE A 93 -3.67 5.98 -3.70
N CYS A 94 -4.82 6.37 -3.17
CA CYS A 94 -5.07 7.75 -2.73
C CYS A 94 -4.09 8.19 -1.62
N SER A 95 -3.71 7.29 -0.70
CA SER A 95 -2.69 7.59 0.31
C SER A 95 -1.36 7.97 -0.33
N ILE A 96 -0.93 7.23 -1.34
CA ILE A 96 0.30 7.50 -2.07
C ILE A 96 0.20 8.83 -2.83
N LEU A 97 -0.86 9.02 -3.60
CA LEU A 97 -1.05 10.23 -4.41
C LEU A 97 -1.13 11.52 -3.57
N MET A 98 -1.63 11.44 -2.35
CA MET A 98 -1.78 12.60 -1.46
C MET A 98 -0.54 12.90 -0.62
N ARG A 99 0.31 11.91 -0.38
CA ARG A 99 1.44 12.06 0.57
C ARG A 99 2.79 12.20 -0.12
N TYR A 100 2.95 11.64 -1.31
CA TYR A 100 4.24 11.54 -1.97
C TYR A 100 4.21 12.25 -3.32
N LYS A 101 5.39 12.77 -3.71
CA LYS A 101 5.59 13.33 -5.04
C LYS A 101 5.88 12.23 -6.07
N PRO A 102 5.68 12.52 -7.37
CA PRO A 102 6.00 11.56 -8.43
C PRO A 102 7.48 11.14 -8.52
N ASP A 103 8.39 11.92 -7.98
CA ASP A 103 9.81 11.63 -7.88
C ASP A 103 10.20 10.83 -6.63
N GLU A 104 9.28 10.66 -5.69
CA GLU A 104 9.46 9.84 -4.50
C GLU A 104 8.86 8.44 -4.66
N VAL A 105 7.65 8.36 -5.26
CA VAL A 105 6.95 7.09 -5.48
C VAL A 105 6.33 7.05 -6.87
N LYS A 106 6.60 6.00 -7.61
CA LYS A 106 5.98 5.69 -8.90
C LYS A 106 5.00 4.54 -8.76
N LEU A 107 3.95 4.57 -9.58
CA LEU A 107 2.90 3.57 -9.60
C LEU A 107 2.85 2.84 -10.95
N MET A 108 2.66 1.53 -10.92
CA MET A 108 2.19 0.75 -12.04
C MET A 108 0.86 0.09 -11.66
N LEU A 109 -0.19 0.39 -12.41
CA LEU A 109 -1.53 -0.11 -12.14
C LEU A 109 -1.97 -1.08 -13.23
N VAL A 110 -2.49 -2.24 -12.82
CA VAL A 110 -2.99 -3.29 -13.71
C VAL A 110 -4.44 -3.58 -13.34
N ASP A 111 -5.35 -3.34 -14.29
CA ASP A 111 -6.81 -3.54 -14.14
C ASP A 111 -7.36 -4.27 -15.37
N PRO A 112 -7.33 -5.61 -15.39
CA PRO A 112 -7.80 -6.40 -16.52
C PRO A 112 -9.28 -6.16 -16.84
N LYS A 113 -10.08 -5.85 -15.83
CA LYS A 113 -11.54 -5.64 -15.95
C LYS A 113 -11.91 -4.22 -16.40
N LYS A 114 -11.00 -3.26 -16.35
CA LYS A 114 -11.20 -1.84 -16.70
C LYS A 114 -12.28 -1.14 -15.86
N VAL A 115 -12.46 -1.54 -14.61
CA VAL A 115 -13.56 -1.06 -13.77
C VAL A 115 -13.07 -0.17 -12.64
N GLU A 116 -11.99 -0.58 -11.96
CA GLU A 116 -11.64 0.00 -10.68
C GLU A 116 -10.55 1.08 -10.78
N LEU A 117 -9.54 0.89 -11.65
CA LEU A 117 -8.34 1.72 -11.64
C LEU A 117 -8.23 2.70 -12.82
N SER A 118 -9.12 2.61 -13.81
CA SER A 118 -9.09 3.44 -15.02
C SER A 118 -9.16 4.95 -14.73
N ASN A 119 -9.77 5.35 -13.62
CA ASN A 119 -9.89 6.74 -13.19
C ASN A 119 -8.55 7.38 -12.79
N TYR A 120 -7.52 6.58 -12.56
CA TYR A 120 -6.17 7.08 -12.24
C TYR A 120 -5.32 7.42 -13.46
N ASN A 121 -5.81 7.16 -14.68
CA ASN A 121 -5.10 7.55 -15.89
C ASN A 121 -4.83 9.05 -15.90
N GLY A 122 -3.59 9.43 -16.23
CA GLY A 122 -3.13 10.82 -16.18
C GLY A 122 -2.53 11.25 -14.84
N ALA A 123 -2.59 10.43 -13.78
CA ALA A 123 -1.88 10.72 -12.55
C ALA A 123 -0.36 10.76 -12.80
N PRO A 124 0.36 11.80 -12.31
CA PRO A 124 1.78 12.01 -12.62
C PRO A 124 2.70 10.93 -11.99
N HIS A 125 2.19 10.15 -11.06
CA HIS A 125 2.89 9.04 -10.43
C HIS A 125 2.99 7.80 -11.32
N LEU A 126 2.13 7.69 -12.35
CA LEU A 126 2.08 6.50 -13.20
C LEU A 126 3.34 6.37 -14.07
N LEU A 127 3.92 5.17 -14.11
CA LEU A 127 4.99 4.80 -15.04
C LEU A 127 4.48 4.64 -16.47
N CYS A 128 3.25 4.18 -16.62
CA CYS A 128 2.54 4.03 -17.88
C CYS A 128 1.02 4.14 -17.63
N PRO A 129 0.19 4.34 -18.65
CA PRO A 129 -1.26 4.25 -18.50
C PRO A 129 -1.68 2.94 -17.86
N VAL A 130 -2.82 2.93 -17.16
CA VAL A 130 -3.35 1.72 -16.50
C VAL A 130 -3.42 0.57 -17.51
N VAL A 131 -2.76 -0.52 -17.18
CA VAL A 131 -2.63 -1.67 -18.08
C VAL A 131 -3.87 -2.55 -17.91
N SER A 132 -4.63 -2.71 -19.00
CA SER A 132 -5.89 -3.47 -18.98
C SER A 132 -5.88 -4.74 -19.85
N ASP A 133 -4.84 -4.94 -20.64
CA ASP A 133 -4.68 -6.14 -21.45
C ASP A 133 -3.74 -7.13 -20.75
N PRO A 134 -4.13 -8.40 -20.53
CA PRO A 134 -3.30 -9.39 -19.84
C PRO A 134 -1.92 -9.62 -20.49
N LYS A 135 -1.83 -9.60 -21.82
CA LYS A 135 -0.54 -9.74 -22.51
C LYS A 135 0.37 -8.55 -22.27
N LYS A 136 -0.20 -7.34 -22.30
CA LYS A 136 0.54 -6.12 -21.96
C LYS A 136 0.92 -6.09 -20.47
N ALA A 137 0.09 -6.65 -19.58
CA ALA A 137 0.41 -6.77 -18.17
C ALA A 137 1.65 -7.65 -17.94
N SER A 138 1.74 -8.79 -18.61
CA SER A 138 2.93 -9.66 -18.56
C SER A 138 4.19 -8.90 -19.00
N ILE A 139 4.11 -8.17 -20.12
CA ILE A 139 5.24 -7.37 -20.61
C ILE A 139 5.63 -6.26 -19.62
N ALA A 140 4.63 -5.58 -19.04
CA ALA A 140 4.87 -4.51 -18.08
C ALA A 140 5.51 -5.04 -16.77
N LEU A 141 5.06 -6.20 -16.30
CA LEU A 141 5.66 -6.88 -15.14
C LEU A 141 7.09 -7.33 -15.43
N GLN A 142 7.37 -7.86 -16.63
CA GLN A 142 8.74 -8.20 -17.02
C GLN A 142 9.66 -6.97 -17.01
N LYS A 143 9.18 -5.81 -17.49
CA LYS A 143 9.95 -4.56 -17.43
C LYS A 143 10.21 -4.09 -15.99
N LEU A 144 9.33 -4.40 -15.03
CA LEU A 144 9.62 -4.12 -13.61
C LEU A 144 10.71 -5.06 -13.07
N VAL A 145 10.73 -6.33 -13.51
CA VAL A 145 11.81 -7.25 -13.15
C VAL A 145 13.14 -6.75 -13.71
N ASP A 146 13.18 -6.36 -15.00
CA ASP A 146 14.37 -5.79 -15.63
C ASP A 146 14.86 -4.51 -14.90
N GLU A 147 13.94 -3.65 -14.48
CA GLU A 147 14.27 -2.46 -13.66
C GLU A 147 14.79 -2.83 -12.28
N MET A 148 14.23 -3.86 -11.65
CA MET A 148 14.69 -4.37 -10.37
C MET A 148 16.14 -4.86 -10.47
N ASP A 149 16.46 -5.67 -11.47
CA ASP A 149 17.80 -6.21 -11.70
C ASP A 149 18.81 -5.07 -11.94
N LYS A 150 18.45 -4.10 -12.78
CA LYS A 150 19.25 -2.89 -12.97
C LYS A 150 19.52 -2.13 -11.67
N ARG A 151 18.53 -2.05 -10.77
CA ARG A 151 18.70 -1.40 -9.47
C ARG A 151 19.62 -2.20 -8.55
N TYR A 152 19.59 -3.53 -8.62
CA TYR A 152 20.55 -4.36 -7.89
C TYR A 152 21.98 -4.11 -8.34
N ASP A 153 22.22 -3.99 -9.65
CA ASP A 153 23.54 -3.62 -10.17
C ASP A 153 23.98 -2.25 -9.62
N MET A 154 23.11 -1.24 -9.67
CA MET A 154 23.39 0.09 -9.12
C MET A 154 23.67 0.08 -7.61
N PHE A 155 22.97 -0.77 -6.85
CA PHE A 155 23.23 -0.92 -5.41
C PHE A 155 24.57 -1.60 -5.16
N SER A 156 24.92 -2.59 -5.97
CA SER A 156 26.23 -3.26 -5.92
C SER A 156 27.37 -2.28 -6.20
N ASP A 157 27.26 -1.49 -7.26
CA ASP A 157 28.28 -0.50 -7.65
C ASP A 157 28.46 0.57 -6.56
N ALA A 158 27.38 0.98 -5.91
CA ALA A 158 27.41 1.95 -4.80
C ALA A 158 27.76 1.30 -3.45
N ASN A 159 27.95 -0.04 -3.39
CA ASN A 159 28.17 -0.82 -2.18
C ASN A 159 27.11 -0.57 -1.09
N VAL A 160 25.84 -0.55 -1.49
CA VAL A 160 24.68 -0.38 -0.61
C VAL A 160 23.71 -1.56 -0.75
N LYS A 161 22.82 -1.75 0.24
CA LYS A 161 21.95 -2.95 0.30
C LYS A 161 20.53 -2.72 -0.22
N ASN A 162 20.09 -1.47 -0.34
CA ASN A 162 18.70 -1.14 -0.65
C ASN A 162 18.57 0.30 -1.15
N ILE A 163 17.35 0.65 -1.60
CA ILE A 163 17.03 1.96 -2.13
C ILE A 163 17.25 3.11 -1.13
N ALA A 164 17.02 2.90 0.17
CA ALA A 164 17.24 3.92 1.18
C ALA A 164 18.73 4.25 1.28
N GLY A 165 19.58 3.22 1.39
CA GLY A 165 21.04 3.37 1.40
C GLY A 165 21.56 4.01 0.10
N TYR A 166 20.98 3.62 -1.07
CA TYR A 166 21.35 4.21 -2.34
C TYR A 166 21.01 5.71 -2.39
N ASN A 167 19.83 6.09 -1.93
CA ASN A 167 19.42 7.50 -1.90
C ASN A 167 20.24 8.33 -0.92
N GLU A 168 20.68 7.76 0.20
CA GLU A 168 21.63 8.41 1.11
C GLU A 168 23.01 8.59 0.46
N TRP A 169 23.47 7.56 -0.26
CA TRP A 169 24.75 7.62 -1.00
C TRP A 169 24.69 8.71 -2.08
N ILE A 170 23.62 8.77 -2.89
CA ILE A 170 23.41 9.85 -3.89
C ILE A 170 23.47 11.23 -3.25
N MET A 171 22.84 11.43 -2.10
CA MET A 171 22.89 12.73 -1.40
C MET A 171 24.31 13.12 -1.00
N LYS A 172 25.10 12.17 -0.53
CA LYS A 172 26.50 12.40 -0.16
C LYS A 172 27.36 12.71 -1.39
N GLU A 173 27.20 11.97 -2.48
CA GLU A 173 27.92 12.21 -3.73
C GLU A 173 27.55 13.55 -4.36
N ASN A 174 26.26 13.93 -4.34
CA ASN A 174 25.82 15.24 -4.79
C ASN A 174 26.50 16.37 -4.00
N ALA A 175 26.54 16.25 -2.66
CA ALA A 175 27.18 17.26 -1.83
C ALA A 175 28.71 17.35 -2.07
N LYS A 176 29.37 16.21 -2.30
CA LYS A 176 30.81 16.13 -2.54
C LYS A 176 31.22 16.68 -3.91
N ASN A 177 30.45 16.37 -4.95
CA ASN A 177 30.77 16.66 -6.34
C ASN A 177 30.03 17.90 -6.89
N ASN A 178 29.23 18.58 -6.06
CA ASN A 178 28.36 19.70 -6.44
C ASN A 178 27.45 19.35 -7.63
N THR A 179 26.89 18.13 -7.62
CA THR A 179 25.96 17.61 -8.62
C THR A 179 24.53 17.57 -8.07
N ASN A 180 23.54 17.38 -8.94
CA ASN A 180 22.13 17.27 -8.55
C ASN A 180 21.49 16.04 -9.20
N VAL A 181 22.02 14.86 -8.94
CA VAL A 181 21.44 13.60 -9.37
C VAL A 181 20.18 13.31 -8.56
N ALA A 182 19.08 13.00 -9.24
CA ALA A 182 17.80 12.71 -8.59
C ALA A 182 17.88 11.43 -7.75
N LYS A 183 17.15 11.42 -6.63
CA LYS A 183 16.94 10.21 -5.85
C LYS A 183 16.19 9.16 -6.67
N MET A 184 16.44 7.90 -6.38
CA MET A 184 15.70 6.79 -6.97
C MET A 184 14.31 6.69 -6.32
N PRO A 185 13.20 6.76 -7.09
CA PRO A 185 11.87 6.61 -6.54
C PRO A 185 11.56 5.17 -6.16
N TYR A 186 10.72 4.99 -5.15
CA TYR A 186 10.07 3.70 -4.93
C TYR A 186 9.12 3.40 -6.08
N VAL A 187 8.92 2.12 -6.38
CA VAL A 187 7.93 1.68 -7.37
C VAL A 187 6.96 0.74 -6.68
N VAL A 188 5.67 1.05 -6.78
CA VAL A 188 4.58 0.22 -6.25
C VAL A 188 3.74 -0.28 -7.43
N ALA A 189 3.71 -1.60 -7.62
CA ALA A 189 2.84 -2.24 -8.59
C ALA A 189 1.55 -2.69 -7.89
N ILE A 190 0.40 -2.33 -8.45
CA ILE A 190 -0.91 -2.71 -7.93
C ILE A 190 -1.67 -3.45 -9.02
N ILE A 191 -2.12 -4.67 -8.70
CA ILE A 191 -2.90 -5.53 -9.57
C ILE A 191 -4.26 -5.72 -8.91
N ASP A 192 -5.34 -5.27 -9.56
CA ASP A 192 -6.68 -5.33 -8.98
C ASP A 192 -7.18 -6.77 -8.86
N GLU A 193 -7.00 -7.58 -9.88
CA GLU A 193 -7.40 -9.00 -9.85
C GLU A 193 -6.27 -9.88 -10.38
N LEU A 194 -5.57 -10.53 -9.43
CA LEU A 194 -4.43 -11.39 -9.78
C LEU A 194 -4.87 -12.64 -10.57
N ALA A 195 -6.06 -13.19 -10.28
CA ALA A 195 -6.57 -14.38 -10.94
C ALA A 195 -6.76 -14.20 -12.45
N ASP A 196 -7.00 -12.97 -12.92
CA ASP A 196 -7.17 -12.69 -14.35
C ASP A 196 -5.83 -12.68 -15.12
N LEU A 197 -4.69 -12.77 -14.42
CA LEU A 197 -3.34 -12.84 -14.99
C LEU A 197 -2.72 -14.24 -14.92
N MET A 198 -3.36 -15.17 -14.21
CA MET A 198 -2.91 -16.57 -14.03
C MET A 198 -3.59 -17.48 -15.04
#